data_726fb5e4a27357bdc3e9fa6f20a18d52
#
_entry.id   726fb5e4a27357bdc3e9fa6f20a18d52
#
_cell.length_a   1.000
_cell.length_b   1.000
_cell.length_c   1.000
_cell.angle_alpha   90.00
_cell.angle_beta   90.00
_cell.angle_gamma   90.00
#
_symmetry.space_group_name_H-M   'P 1'
#
loop_
_entity.id
_entity.type
_entity.pdbx_description
1 polymer ?
#
loop_
_entity_poly.entity_id
_entity_poly.type
_entity_poly.pdbx_seq_one_letter_code
_entity_poly.pdbx_strand_id
1 'polypeptide(L)'
;MRRFISITFFLCLLLSLQAQEVYTTKNIPKVHLQDKTRYVCNPAGILSTEACDNIDRMLYALEQQTGIETVVAVVPSIGQEDCFDFSHQLLNEWGVGKKEKNNGLVILLVTDQRCIQFYTGYGLEGDLPDAICKRIQTKYMIPYLKDGNWDAGMVAGVKAVCSRLDGTMVNDTEEEDDLSVGGILRGLIGFLAVASIIGILAHRAANKCPNCGQHKLQRSSSILIS
;
A
#
# COMPACT_ATOMS: atom_id res chain seq x y z
N MET A 1 -20.78 0.34 -50.95
CA MET A 1 -19.80 0.90 -50.04
C MET A 1 -20.29 1.00 -48.57
N ARG A 2 -21.45 1.60 -48.27
CA ARG A 2 -21.95 1.74 -46.87
C ARG A 2 -22.16 0.41 -46.13
N ARG A 3 -22.57 -0.67 -46.80
CA ARG A 3 -22.77 -2.00 -46.19
C ARG A 3 -21.45 -2.71 -45.88
N PHE A 4 -20.41 -2.50 -46.67
CA PHE A 4 -19.07 -3.07 -46.37
C PHE A 4 -18.40 -2.36 -45.19
N ILE A 5 -18.58 -1.06 -45.04
CA ILE A 5 -18.05 -0.29 -43.90
C ILE A 5 -18.72 -0.74 -42.59
N SER A 6 -20.03 -1.06 -42.64
CA SER A 6 -20.75 -1.54 -41.44
C SER A 6 -20.29 -2.93 -41.00
N ILE A 7 -19.99 -3.82 -41.96
CA ILE A 7 -19.51 -5.19 -41.68
C ILE A 7 -18.07 -5.15 -41.12
N THR A 8 -17.19 -4.33 -41.69
CA THR A 8 -15.82 -4.17 -41.14
C THR A 8 -15.81 -3.54 -39.78
N PHE A 9 -16.68 -2.57 -39.51
CA PHE A 9 -16.81 -1.96 -38.17
C PHE A 9 -17.33 -2.97 -37.14
N PHE A 10 -18.30 -3.79 -37.51
CA PHE A 10 -18.84 -4.87 -36.65
C PHE A 10 -17.81 -5.99 -36.41
N LEU A 11 -17.00 -6.33 -37.42
CA LEU A 11 -15.93 -7.31 -37.28
C LEU A 11 -14.79 -6.80 -36.38
N CYS A 12 -14.44 -5.52 -36.47
CA CYS A 12 -13.48 -4.90 -35.54
C CYS A 12 -13.97 -4.87 -34.07
N LEU A 13 -15.30 -4.72 -33.87
CA LEU A 13 -15.88 -4.72 -32.53
C LEU A 13 -15.85 -6.12 -31.89
N LEU A 14 -15.89 -7.18 -32.68
CA LEU A 14 -15.81 -8.56 -32.18
C LEU A 14 -14.38 -9.01 -31.81
N LEU A 15 -13.36 -8.33 -32.33
CA LEU A 15 -11.96 -8.64 -32.02
C LEU A 15 -11.48 -8.09 -30.69
N SER A 16 -12.25 -7.26 -30.01
CA SER A 16 -11.89 -6.62 -28.75
C SER A 16 -12.37 -7.35 -27.49
N LEU A 17 -13.06 -8.50 -27.60
CA LEU A 17 -13.34 -9.37 -26.46
C LEU A 17 -12.13 -10.27 -26.17
N GLN A 18 -11.06 -9.72 -25.69
CA GLN A 18 -10.02 -10.52 -25.03
C GLN A 18 -10.57 -10.91 -23.66
N ALA A 19 -11.03 -12.14 -23.53
CA ALA A 19 -11.35 -12.70 -22.21
C ALA A 19 -10.08 -12.68 -21.38
N GLN A 20 -10.07 -11.91 -20.30
CA GLN A 20 -8.97 -11.88 -19.35
C GLN A 20 -8.84 -13.30 -18.77
N GLU A 21 -7.65 -13.89 -18.88
CA GLU A 21 -7.40 -15.22 -18.37
C GLU A 21 -7.48 -15.21 -16.83
N VAL A 22 -8.33 -16.08 -16.29
CA VAL A 22 -8.50 -16.25 -14.85
C VAL A 22 -7.56 -17.35 -14.37
N TYR A 23 -6.70 -17.01 -13.42
CA TYR A 23 -5.76 -17.94 -12.83
C TYR A 23 -6.32 -18.54 -11.53
N THR A 24 -6.00 -19.81 -11.33
CA THR A 24 -6.32 -20.56 -10.12
C THR A 24 -5.04 -21.19 -9.58
N THR A 25 -5.01 -21.63 -8.34
CA THR A 25 -3.84 -22.31 -7.75
C THR A 25 -3.42 -23.56 -8.51
N LYS A 26 -4.34 -24.13 -9.35
CA LYS A 26 -4.10 -25.34 -10.14
C LYS A 26 -3.53 -25.05 -11.53
N ASN A 27 -3.91 -23.93 -12.18
CA ASN A 27 -3.48 -23.63 -13.54
C ASN A 27 -2.31 -22.64 -13.61
N ILE A 28 -1.98 -21.98 -12.50
CA ILE A 28 -0.81 -21.09 -12.42
C ILE A 28 0.50 -21.93 -12.45
N PRO A 29 1.49 -21.58 -13.28
CA PRO A 29 2.72 -22.37 -13.44
C PRO A 29 3.55 -22.41 -12.17
N LYS A 30 3.93 -23.60 -11.73
CA LYS A 30 4.82 -23.81 -10.56
C LYS A 30 6.29 -23.69 -11.00
N VAL A 31 6.73 -22.48 -11.29
CA VAL A 31 8.05 -22.21 -11.88
C VAL A 31 9.20 -22.71 -11.00
N HIS A 32 9.13 -22.53 -9.69
CA HIS A 32 10.16 -22.93 -8.74
C HIS A 32 10.37 -24.47 -8.65
N LEU A 33 9.31 -25.25 -8.94
CA LEU A 33 9.45 -26.71 -9.00
C LEU A 33 10.16 -27.19 -10.28
N GLN A 34 10.14 -26.38 -11.34
CA GLN A 34 10.79 -26.70 -12.61
C GLN A 34 12.24 -26.18 -12.62
N ASP A 35 12.46 -25.00 -12.08
CA ASP A 35 13.77 -24.36 -11.96
C ASP A 35 13.88 -23.68 -10.60
N LYS A 36 14.74 -24.23 -9.74
CA LYS A 36 14.95 -23.75 -8.37
C LYS A 36 15.59 -22.36 -8.28
N THR A 37 16.01 -21.79 -9.39
CA THR A 37 16.53 -20.42 -9.45
C THR A 37 15.46 -19.41 -9.82
N ARG A 38 14.24 -19.87 -10.12
CA ARG A 38 13.10 -19.05 -10.53
C ARG A 38 12.07 -19.02 -9.40
N TYR A 39 11.74 -17.83 -8.96
CA TYR A 39 10.80 -17.54 -7.88
C TYR A 39 9.56 -16.81 -8.39
N VAL A 40 9.69 -16.13 -9.56
CA VAL A 40 8.63 -15.30 -10.12
C VAL A 40 7.79 -16.07 -11.12
N CYS A 41 6.52 -16.28 -10.78
CA CYS A 41 5.50 -16.76 -11.69
C CYS A 41 4.77 -15.56 -12.33
N ASN A 42 5.03 -15.29 -13.60
CA ASN A 42 4.50 -14.16 -14.37
C ASN A 42 3.96 -14.64 -15.73
N PRO A 43 2.90 -15.49 -15.74
CA PRO A 43 2.46 -16.17 -16.95
C PRO A 43 1.90 -15.22 -18.01
N ALA A 44 1.32 -14.09 -17.60
CA ALA A 44 0.75 -13.08 -18.50
C ALA A 44 1.75 -11.98 -18.92
N GLY A 45 3.02 -12.06 -18.48
CA GLY A 45 4.03 -11.08 -18.86
C GLY A 45 3.77 -9.67 -18.33
N ILE A 46 3.17 -9.54 -17.15
CA ILE A 46 2.87 -8.25 -16.51
C ILE A 46 4.17 -7.55 -16.11
N LEU A 47 5.13 -8.30 -15.56
CA LEU A 47 6.47 -7.81 -15.28
C LEU A 47 7.38 -8.03 -16.49
N SER A 48 8.32 -7.14 -16.66
CA SER A 48 9.41 -7.32 -17.63
C SER A 48 10.33 -8.48 -17.22
N THR A 49 11.04 -9.05 -18.20
CA THR A 49 12.04 -10.09 -17.95
C THR A 49 13.13 -9.59 -17.01
N GLU A 50 13.55 -8.33 -17.17
CA GLU A 50 14.58 -7.70 -16.32
C GLU A 50 14.12 -7.62 -14.86
N ALA A 51 12.86 -7.23 -14.60
CA ALA A 51 12.29 -7.19 -13.26
C ALA A 51 12.21 -8.59 -12.65
N CYS A 52 11.75 -9.59 -13.42
CA CYS A 52 11.72 -10.99 -12.97
C CYS A 52 13.11 -11.49 -12.61
N ASP A 53 14.12 -11.29 -13.46
CA ASP A 53 15.51 -11.73 -13.23
C ASP A 53 16.13 -11.02 -12.00
N ASN A 54 15.77 -9.75 -11.75
CA ASN A 54 16.21 -9.03 -10.56
C ASN A 54 15.60 -9.63 -9.28
N ILE A 55 14.29 -9.91 -9.30
CA ILE A 55 13.60 -10.52 -8.18
C ILE A 55 14.13 -11.92 -7.90
N ASP A 56 14.29 -12.74 -8.95
CA ASP A 56 14.81 -14.11 -8.83
C ASP A 56 16.20 -14.12 -8.18
N ARG A 57 17.10 -13.22 -8.59
CA ARG A 57 18.43 -13.11 -7.98
C ARG A 57 18.40 -12.73 -6.50
N MET A 58 17.53 -11.78 -6.12
CA MET A 58 17.38 -11.36 -4.72
C MET A 58 16.84 -12.50 -3.86
N LEU A 59 15.82 -13.19 -4.34
CA LEU A 59 15.19 -14.29 -3.60
C LEU A 59 16.09 -15.52 -3.54
N TYR A 60 16.85 -15.82 -4.60
CA TYR A 60 17.86 -16.86 -4.56
C TYR A 60 18.93 -16.59 -3.50
N ALA A 61 19.44 -15.35 -3.44
CA ALA A 61 20.42 -14.98 -2.42
C ALA A 61 19.84 -15.10 -1.00
N LEU A 62 18.59 -14.65 -0.80
CA LEU A 62 17.88 -14.75 0.48
C LEU A 62 17.73 -16.21 0.90
N GLU A 63 17.29 -17.09 0.01
CA GLU A 63 17.12 -18.52 0.32
C GLU A 63 18.44 -19.19 0.69
N GLN A 64 19.54 -18.87 -0.02
CA GLN A 64 20.86 -19.43 0.30
C GLN A 64 21.38 -18.99 1.68
N GLN A 65 21.03 -17.77 2.11
CA GLN A 65 21.49 -17.22 3.40
C GLN A 65 20.62 -17.66 4.57
N THR A 66 19.31 -17.68 4.38
CA THR A 66 18.32 -17.85 5.46
C THR A 66 17.58 -19.20 5.41
N GLY A 67 17.54 -19.81 4.22
CA GLY A 67 16.73 -20.98 3.93
C GLY A 67 15.23 -20.68 3.85
N ILE A 68 14.83 -19.41 3.76
CA ILE A 68 13.44 -18.97 3.58
C ILE A 68 13.05 -19.21 2.13
N GLU A 69 11.94 -19.90 1.91
CA GLU A 69 11.40 -20.14 0.57
C GLU A 69 10.34 -19.11 0.24
N THR A 70 10.53 -18.40 -0.88
CA THR A 70 9.59 -17.36 -1.32
C THR A 70 9.08 -17.68 -2.71
N VAL A 71 7.80 -17.37 -2.96
CA VAL A 71 7.19 -17.41 -4.30
C VAL A 71 6.53 -16.07 -4.57
N VAL A 72 6.78 -15.54 -5.76
CA VAL A 72 6.12 -14.33 -6.27
C VAL A 72 5.18 -14.75 -7.39
N ALA A 73 3.89 -14.49 -7.23
CA ALA A 73 2.88 -14.74 -8.25
C ALA A 73 2.31 -13.41 -8.74
N VAL A 74 2.38 -13.19 -10.06
CA VAL A 74 1.88 -11.97 -10.70
C VAL A 74 0.91 -12.37 -11.80
N VAL A 75 -0.37 -12.11 -11.58
CA VAL A 75 -1.45 -12.55 -12.46
C VAL A 75 -2.43 -11.42 -12.76
N PRO A 76 -3.06 -11.43 -13.94
CA PRO A 76 -4.04 -10.41 -14.29
C PRO A 76 -5.34 -10.55 -13.49
N SER A 77 -5.79 -11.76 -13.21
CA SER A 77 -7.06 -12.04 -12.53
C SER A 77 -7.06 -13.38 -11.82
N ILE A 78 -7.71 -13.44 -10.67
CA ILE A 78 -8.04 -14.65 -9.91
C ILE A 78 -9.55 -14.86 -9.82
N GLY A 79 -10.33 -14.17 -10.68
CA GLY A 79 -11.78 -14.21 -10.70
C GLY A 79 -12.41 -13.50 -9.52
N GLN A 80 -13.27 -14.18 -8.78
CA GLN A 80 -13.96 -13.63 -7.61
C GLN A 80 -13.30 -14.06 -6.29
N GLU A 81 -12.17 -14.74 -6.34
CA GLU A 81 -11.48 -15.22 -5.15
C GLU A 81 -10.80 -14.05 -4.42
N ASP A 82 -10.76 -14.15 -3.09
CA ASP A 82 -10.06 -13.18 -2.25
C ASP A 82 -8.54 -13.40 -2.32
N CYS A 83 -7.77 -12.31 -2.35
CA CYS A 83 -6.31 -12.39 -2.47
C CYS A 83 -5.64 -13.11 -1.29
N PHE A 84 -6.19 -12.95 -0.09
CA PHE A 84 -5.65 -13.62 1.09
C PHE A 84 -5.87 -15.13 1.00
N ASP A 85 -7.10 -15.54 0.68
CA ASP A 85 -7.46 -16.96 0.54
C ASP A 85 -6.67 -17.61 -0.60
N PHE A 86 -6.52 -16.93 -1.73
CA PHE A 86 -5.70 -17.41 -2.83
C PHE A 86 -4.23 -17.58 -2.45
N SER A 87 -3.65 -16.62 -1.74
CA SER A 87 -2.26 -16.68 -1.29
C SER A 87 -2.05 -17.81 -0.28
N HIS A 88 -3.00 -18.01 0.63
CA HIS A 88 -3.00 -19.11 1.59
C HIS A 88 -3.04 -20.47 0.89
N GLN A 89 -3.96 -20.65 -0.07
CA GLN A 89 -4.06 -21.88 -0.85
C GLN A 89 -2.77 -22.11 -1.63
N LEU A 90 -2.21 -21.07 -2.25
CA LEU A 90 -0.98 -21.15 -3.04
C LEU A 90 0.19 -21.64 -2.18
N LEU A 91 0.37 -21.09 -0.96
CA LEU A 91 1.41 -21.51 -0.05
C LEU A 91 1.28 -22.99 0.31
N ASN A 92 0.05 -23.44 0.62
CA ASN A 92 -0.20 -24.83 1.04
C ASN A 92 -0.10 -25.81 -0.13
N GLU A 93 -0.71 -25.51 -1.28
CA GLU A 93 -0.73 -26.41 -2.44
C GLU A 93 0.64 -26.54 -3.12
N TRP A 94 1.43 -25.47 -3.10
CA TRP A 94 2.79 -25.50 -3.63
C TRP A 94 3.81 -26.01 -2.61
N GLY A 95 3.41 -26.07 -1.33
CA GLY A 95 4.30 -26.48 -0.25
C GLY A 95 5.47 -25.52 -0.05
N VAL A 96 5.20 -24.22 -0.17
CA VAL A 96 6.21 -23.18 -0.02
C VAL A 96 6.68 -23.12 1.42
N GLY A 97 7.99 -23.26 1.63
CA GLY A 97 8.60 -23.31 2.96
C GLY A 97 8.84 -24.73 3.45
N LYS A 98 9.81 -24.85 4.34
CA LYS A 98 10.15 -26.15 4.95
C LYS A 98 9.12 -26.50 6.02
N LYS A 99 8.51 -27.69 5.92
CA LYS A 99 7.45 -28.16 6.82
C LYS A 99 7.81 -28.04 8.31
N GLU A 100 9.07 -28.28 8.66
CA GLU A 100 9.55 -28.19 10.04
C GLU A 100 9.72 -26.75 10.54
N LYS A 101 9.95 -25.80 9.62
CA LYS A 101 10.23 -24.39 9.93
C LYS A 101 9.05 -23.47 9.65
N ASN A 102 8.10 -23.89 8.82
CA ASN A 102 6.98 -23.05 8.33
C ASN A 102 7.45 -21.68 7.82
N ASN A 103 8.59 -21.66 7.11
CA ASN A 103 9.30 -20.45 6.69
C ASN A 103 9.05 -20.11 5.21
N GLY A 104 7.83 -20.32 4.74
CA GLY A 104 7.38 -19.95 3.41
C GLY A 104 6.83 -18.53 3.35
N LEU A 105 7.04 -17.86 2.22
CA LEU A 105 6.45 -16.56 1.90
C LEU A 105 5.85 -16.59 0.51
N VAL A 106 4.60 -16.14 0.38
CA VAL A 106 3.95 -15.87 -0.90
C VAL A 106 3.75 -14.36 -1.04
N ILE A 107 4.17 -13.81 -2.17
CA ILE A 107 3.90 -12.44 -2.59
C ILE A 107 3.03 -12.51 -3.83
N LEU A 108 1.77 -12.10 -3.72
CA LEU A 108 0.78 -12.14 -4.80
C LEU A 108 0.45 -10.72 -5.27
N LEU A 109 0.55 -10.48 -6.58
CA LEU A 109 0.02 -9.30 -7.24
C LEU A 109 -1.09 -9.71 -8.21
N VAL A 110 -2.29 -9.15 -8.03
CA VAL A 110 -3.44 -9.32 -8.92
C VAL A 110 -3.84 -7.96 -9.48
N THR A 111 -3.70 -7.78 -10.78
CA THR A 111 -3.79 -6.43 -11.37
C THR A 111 -5.21 -5.94 -11.57
N ASP A 112 -6.20 -6.80 -11.86
CA ASP A 112 -7.60 -6.42 -11.98
C ASP A 112 -8.23 -5.98 -10.66
N GLN A 113 -7.91 -6.69 -9.58
CA GLN A 113 -8.34 -6.35 -8.22
C GLN A 113 -7.46 -5.27 -7.57
N ARG A 114 -6.35 -4.87 -8.23
CA ARG A 114 -5.32 -3.97 -7.67
C ARG A 114 -4.87 -4.42 -6.29
N CYS A 115 -4.70 -5.71 -6.14
CA CYS A 115 -4.36 -6.34 -4.89
C CYS A 115 -2.87 -6.71 -4.85
N ILE A 116 -2.19 -6.35 -3.77
CA ILE A 116 -0.90 -6.89 -3.39
C ILE A 116 -1.06 -7.56 -2.03
N GLN A 117 -0.77 -8.86 -1.95
CA GLN A 117 -0.91 -9.66 -0.74
C GLN A 117 0.39 -10.36 -0.41
N PHE A 118 0.79 -10.29 0.86
CA PHE A 118 1.83 -11.12 1.44
C PHE A 118 1.18 -12.16 2.33
N TYR A 119 1.61 -13.40 2.18
CA TYR A 119 1.18 -14.48 3.07
C TYR A 119 2.42 -15.19 3.63
N THR A 120 2.60 -15.11 4.94
CA THR A 120 3.75 -15.65 5.65
C THR A 120 3.37 -16.96 6.34
N GLY A 121 4.26 -17.95 6.28
CA GLY A 121 4.18 -19.10 7.17
C GLY A 121 4.48 -18.70 8.61
N TYR A 122 3.97 -19.48 9.55
CA TYR A 122 4.08 -19.21 11.01
C TYR A 122 5.51 -18.94 11.48
N GLY A 123 6.50 -19.61 10.86
CA GLY A 123 7.91 -19.43 11.21
C GLY A 123 8.50 -18.07 10.84
N LEU A 124 7.79 -17.28 10.03
CA LEU A 124 8.21 -15.92 9.62
C LEU A 124 7.48 -14.80 10.38
N GLU A 125 6.48 -15.12 11.20
CA GLU A 125 5.68 -14.09 11.90
C GLU A 125 6.51 -13.24 12.86
N GLY A 126 7.62 -13.76 13.38
CA GLY A 126 8.55 -13.00 14.22
C GLY A 126 9.36 -11.96 13.43
N ASP A 127 9.80 -12.31 12.23
CA ASP A 127 10.66 -11.47 11.40
C ASP A 127 9.87 -10.60 10.44
N LEU A 128 8.74 -11.11 9.94
CA LEU A 128 7.88 -10.46 8.96
C LEU A 128 6.40 -10.51 9.39
N PRO A 129 6.03 -9.90 10.55
CA PRO A 129 4.64 -9.82 10.99
C PRO A 129 3.80 -8.94 10.05
N ASP A 130 2.48 -9.09 10.10
CA ASP A 130 1.52 -8.38 9.23
C ASP A 130 1.74 -6.85 9.19
N ALA A 131 2.06 -6.25 10.33
CA ALA A 131 2.33 -4.82 10.40
C ALA A 131 3.53 -4.41 9.55
N ILE A 132 4.58 -5.22 9.52
CA ILE A 132 5.78 -5.00 8.68
C ILE A 132 5.44 -5.28 7.21
N CYS A 133 4.71 -6.36 6.92
CA CYS A 133 4.21 -6.63 5.56
C CYS A 133 3.45 -5.43 5.01
N LYS A 134 2.49 -4.90 5.78
CA LYS A 134 1.70 -3.74 5.40
C LYS A 134 2.55 -2.46 5.24
N ARG A 135 3.54 -2.25 6.09
CA ARG A 135 4.48 -1.13 5.96
C ARG A 135 5.29 -1.24 4.66
N ILE A 136 5.81 -2.42 4.34
CA ILE A 136 6.55 -2.67 3.10
C ILE A 136 5.65 -2.39 1.89
N GLN A 137 4.44 -2.92 1.87
CA GLN A 137 3.47 -2.67 0.80
C GLN A 137 3.20 -1.17 0.64
N THR A 138 2.90 -0.48 1.73
CA THR A 138 2.50 0.94 1.70
C THR A 138 3.66 1.87 1.31
N LYS A 139 4.85 1.64 1.88
CA LYS A 139 6.01 2.54 1.70
C LYS A 139 6.74 2.27 0.38
N TYR A 140 6.92 1.00 0.01
CA TYR A 140 7.81 0.63 -1.09
C TYR A 140 7.10 0.13 -2.35
N MET A 141 5.84 -0.33 -2.27
CA MET A 141 5.15 -0.91 -3.42
C MET A 141 4.03 -0.01 -3.95
N ILE A 142 3.07 0.36 -3.09
CA ILE A 142 1.86 1.08 -3.48
C ILE A 142 2.13 2.37 -4.26
N PRO A 143 3.15 3.20 -3.96
CA PRO A 143 3.43 4.41 -4.75
C PRO A 143 3.64 4.12 -6.24
N TYR A 144 4.36 3.05 -6.57
CA TYR A 144 4.61 2.63 -7.94
C TYR A 144 3.41 1.89 -8.56
N LEU A 145 2.79 0.99 -7.78
CA LEU A 145 1.67 0.17 -8.27
C LEU A 145 0.44 1.01 -8.62
N LYS A 146 0.18 2.11 -7.91
CA LYS A 146 -0.90 3.07 -8.22
C LYS A 146 -0.75 3.67 -9.60
N ASP A 147 0.48 3.92 -10.02
CA ASP A 147 0.81 4.51 -11.33
C ASP A 147 0.93 3.44 -12.43
N GLY A 148 0.66 2.17 -12.10
CA GLY A 148 0.79 1.04 -13.04
C GLY A 148 2.24 0.64 -13.31
N ASN A 149 3.20 1.14 -12.55
CA ASN A 149 4.59 0.74 -12.66
C ASN A 149 4.85 -0.54 -11.84
N TRP A 150 4.38 -1.66 -12.42
CA TRP A 150 4.43 -2.98 -11.78
C TRP A 150 5.85 -3.43 -11.47
N ASP A 151 6.77 -3.23 -12.41
CA ASP A 151 8.18 -3.59 -12.27
C ASP A 151 8.84 -2.92 -11.07
N ALA A 152 8.78 -1.60 -11.01
CA ALA A 152 9.40 -0.85 -9.93
C ALA A 152 8.78 -1.18 -8.57
N GLY A 153 7.44 -1.33 -8.51
CA GLY A 153 6.72 -1.68 -7.28
C GLY A 153 7.11 -3.04 -6.75
N MET A 154 7.16 -4.06 -7.62
CA MET A 154 7.51 -5.41 -7.22
C MET A 154 8.99 -5.54 -6.85
N VAL A 155 9.90 -4.96 -7.62
CA VAL A 155 11.35 -4.97 -7.31
C VAL A 155 11.63 -4.26 -5.99
N ALA A 156 11.05 -3.08 -5.76
CA ALA A 156 11.24 -2.34 -4.52
C ALA A 156 10.68 -3.08 -3.30
N GLY A 157 9.49 -3.69 -3.44
CA GLY A 157 8.87 -4.47 -2.37
C GLY A 157 9.68 -5.71 -2.01
N VAL A 158 10.10 -6.50 -3.00
CA VAL A 158 10.93 -7.70 -2.76
C VAL A 158 12.27 -7.31 -2.15
N LYS A 159 12.90 -6.23 -2.61
CA LYS A 159 14.15 -5.73 -2.02
C LYS A 159 13.96 -5.39 -0.54
N ALA A 160 12.84 -4.72 -0.18
CA ALA A 160 12.53 -4.39 1.21
C ALA A 160 12.28 -5.64 2.07
N VAL A 161 11.59 -6.66 1.51
CA VAL A 161 11.41 -7.96 2.17
C VAL A 161 12.75 -8.64 2.42
N CYS A 162 13.63 -8.72 1.40
CA CYS A 162 14.94 -9.32 1.54
C CYS A 162 15.75 -8.61 2.63
N SER A 163 15.82 -7.28 2.59
CA SER A 163 16.55 -6.48 3.59
C SER A 163 16.00 -6.64 5.00
N ARG A 164 14.72 -6.92 5.15
CA ARG A 164 14.11 -7.23 6.45
C ARG A 164 14.52 -8.61 6.96
N LEU A 165 14.51 -9.60 6.07
CA LEU A 165 14.74 -11.01 6.43
C LEU A 165 16.23 -11.36 6.55
N ASP A 166 17.13 -10.64 5.87
CA ASP A 166 18.58 -10.79 5.99
C ASP A 166 19.18 -9.93 7.12
N GLY A 167 18.34 -9.12 7.80
CA GLY A 167 18.73 -8.25 8.92
C GLY A 167 19.47 -6.98 8.50
N THR A 168 19.56 -6.67 7.20
CA THR A 168 20.22 -5.43 6.71
C THR A 168 19.30 -4.21 6.78
N MET A 169 17.99 -4.42 6.90
CA MET A 169 17.05 -3.35 7.16
C MET A 169 17.29 -2.85 8.59
N VAL A 170 18.01 -1.75 8.71
CA VAL A 170 18.02 -0.98 9.96
C VAL A 170 16.56 -0.73 10.31
N ASN A 171 16.16 -1.09 11.54
CA ASN A 171 14.85 -0.75 12.03
C ASN A 171 14.69 0.74 11.82
N ASP A 172 13.94 1.15 10.79
CA ASP A 172 13.31 2.45 10.73
C ASP A 172 12.34 2.43 11.93
N THR A 173 12.92 2.69 13.12
CA THR A 173 12.14 2.97 14.32
C THR A 173 11.18 4.04 13.90
N GLU A 174 9.91 3.62 13.79
CA GLU A 174 8.74 4.45 13.99
C GLU A 174 9.00 5.96 13.76
N GLU A 175 9.19 6.37 12.51
CA GLU A 175 8.47 7.57 12.13
C GLU A 175 6.99 7.14 12.14
N GLU A 176 6.45 7.02 13.36
CA GLU A 176 5.02 7.23 13.55
C GLU A 176 4.73 8.46 12.71
N ASP A 177 3.84 8.28 11.72
CA ASP A 177 3.15 9.40 11.12
C ASP A 177 2.67 10.27 12.28
N ASP A 178 3.46 11.30 12.61
CA ASP A 178 3.13 12.30 13.63
C ASP A 178 2.05 13.23 13.04
N LEU A 179 1.01 12.58 12.51
CA LEU A 179 -0.28 13.16 12.16
C LEU A 179 -1.12 13.26 13.42
N SER A 180 -0.55 12.87 14.59
CA SER A 180 -1.42 12.66 15.69
C SER A 180 -1.55 13.85 16.60
N VAL A 181 -0.58 14.24 17.32
CA VAL A 181 -0.81 15.16 18.43
C VAL A 181 -0.31 16.57 18.10
N GLY A 182 0.83 16.68 17.45
CA GLY A 182 1.41 17.98 17.11
C GLY A 182 0.62 18.76 16.06
N GLY A 183 0.07 18.08 15.05
CA GLY A 183 -0.78 18.71 14.02
C GLY A 183 -2.14 19.15 14.58
N ILE A 184 -2.77 18.30 15.39
CA ILE A 184 -4.05 18.63 16.06
C ILE A 184 -3.84 19.74 17.08
N LEU A 185 -2.76 19.69 17.87
CA LEU A 185 -2.44 20.70 18.86
C LEU A 185 -2.13 22.06 18.21
N ARG A 186 -1.37 22.08 17.12
CA ARG A 186 -1.13 23.32 16.34
C ARG A 186 -2.41 23.86 15.72
N GLY A 187 -3.29 22.99 15.20
CA GLY A 187 -4.60 23.37 14.69
C GLY A 187 -5.50 23.96 15.77
N LEU A 188 -5.55 23.36 16.97
CA LEU A 188 -6.30 23.84 18.12
C LEU A 188 -5.76 25.19 18.64
N ILE A 189 -4.45 25.35 18.74
CA ILE A 189 -3.82 26.62 19.15
C ILE A 189 -4.14 27.72 18.12
N GLY A 190 -4.04 27.41 16.83
CA GLY A 190 -4.40 28.35 15.77
C GLY A 190 -5.89 28.75 15.84
N PHE A 191 -6.79 27.81 16.06
CA PHE A 191 -8.22 28.07 16.18
C PHE A 191 -8.56 28.92 17.41
N LEU A 192 -7.94 28.65 18.57
CA LEU A 192 -8.10 29.41 19.79
C LEU A 192 -7.55 30.85 19.65
N ALA A 193 -6.44 31.02 18.94
CA ALA A 193 -5.89 32.34 18.66
C ALA A 193 -6.82 33.18 17.79
N VAL A 194 -7.37 32.60 16.73
CA VAL A 194 -8.34 33.28 15.86
C VAL A 194 -9.63 33.61 16.60
N ALA A 195 -10.15 32.67 17.40
CA ALA A 195 -11.35 32.89 18.21
C ALA A 195 -11.15 34.01 19.25
N SER A 196 -9.95 34.07 19.87
CA SER A 196 -9.58 35.15 20.81
C SER A 196 -9.54 36.51 20.11
N ILE A 197 -8.96 36.60 18.91
CA ILE A 197 -8.90 37.84 18.14
C ILE A 197 -10.30 38.30 17.75
N ILE A 198 -11.17 37.40 17.29
CA ILE A 198 -12.56 37.70 16.95
C ILE A 198 -13.32 38.18 18.20
N GLY A 199 -13.12 37.53 19.34
CA GLY A 199 -13.72 37.93 20.63
C GLY A 199 -13.30 39.35 21.06
N ILE A 200 -12.00 39.67 20.93
CA ILE A 200 -11.48 41.02 21.25
C ILE A 200 -12.06 42.07 20.29
N LEU A 201 -12.14 41.77 19.00
CA LEU A 201 -12.73 42.69 18.01
C LEU A 201 -14.22 42.90 18.25
N ALA A 202 -14.97 41.83 18.54
CA ALA A 202 -16.40 41.92 18.88
C ALA A 202 -16.62 42.71 20.16
N HIS A 203 -15.82 42.47 21.21
CA HIS A 203 -15.90 43.24 22.46
C HIS A 203 -15.58 44.73 22.24
N ARG A 204 -14.59 45.04 21.41
CA ARG A 204 -14.27 46.43 21.06
C ARG A 204 -15.40 47.11 20.24
N ALA A 205 -16.03 46.38 19.33
CA ALA A 205 -17.16 46.87 18.56
C ALA A 205 -18.39 47.12 19.45
N ALA A 206 -18.69 46.24 20.40
CA ALA A 206 -19.81 46.34 21.33
C ALA A 206 -19.67 47.48 22.34
N ASN A 207 -18.45 47.93 22.66
CA ASN A 207 -18.17 49.00 23.60
C ASN A 207 -18.01 50.39 22.97
N LYS A 208 -18.28 50.54 21.68
CA LYS A 208 -18.30 51.85 21.01
C LYS A 208 -19.67 52.52 21.18
N CYS A 209 -19.66 53.80 21.52
CA CYS A 209 -20.91 54.60 21.56
C CYS A 209 -21.49 54.72 20.12
N PRO A 210 -22.75 54.38 19.88
CA PRO A 210 -23.36 54.42 18.56
C PRO A 210 -23.43 55.82 17.94
N ASN A 211 -23.32 56.89 18.76
CA ASN A 211 -23.53 58.27 18.32
C ASN A 211 -22.22 59.06 18.13
N CYS A 212 -21.14 58.71 18.85
CA CYS A 212 -19.86 59.46 18.80
C CYS A 212 -18.64 58.63 18.47
N GLY A 213 -18.79 57.27 18.40
CA GLY A 213 -17.70 56.35 18.07
C GLY A 213 -16.60 56.18 19.13
N GLN A 214 -16.70 56.87 20.29
CA GLN A 214 -15.70 56.78 21.36
C GLN A 214 -15.97 55.62 22.31
N HIS A 215 -14.94 55.07 22.91
CA HIS A 215 -15.05 53.99 23.93
C HIS A 215 -15.74 54.51 25.18
N LYS A 216 -16.65 53.72 25.79
CA LYS A 216 -17.27 54.03 27.08
C LYS A 216 -16.22 54.27 28.12
N LEU A 217 -16.27 55.47 28.74
CA LEU A 217 -15.48 55.79 29.92
C LEU A 217 -15.87 54.87 31.08
N GLN A 218 -14.91 54.42 31.81
CA GLN A 218 -15.03 53.54 32.99
C GLN A 218 -15.94 54.24 34.02
N ARG A 219 -16.97 53.55 34.48
CA ARG A 219 -17.90 54.06 35.50
C ARG A 219 -17.09 54.33 36.77
N SER A 220 -16.96 55.58 37.12
CA SER A 220 -16.44 56.01 38.40
C SER A 220 -17.36 55.53 39.52
N SER A 221 -16.83 54.79 40.48
CA SER A 221 -17.57 54.38 41.69
C SER A 221 -17.88 55.62 42.53
N SER A 222 -19.18 55.94 42.67
CA SER A 222 -19.64 56.96 43.56
C SER A 222 -19.44 56.51 45.01
N ILE A 223 -18.60 57.24 45.77
CA ILE A 223 -18.46 57.10 47.20
C ILE A 223 -19.66 57.83 47.85
N LEU A 224 -20.55 57.09 48.50
CA LEU A 224 -21.55 57.65 49.38
C LEU A 224 -20.89 58.01 50.69
N ILE A 225 -20.84 59.32 51.01
CA ILE A 225 -20.53 59.84 52.34
C ILE A 225 -21.83 59.97 53.10
N SER A 226 -21.94 59.21 54.17
CA SER A 226 -22.97 59.31 55.17
C SER A 226 -22.61 60.36 56.19
#